data_185818db82acfce3b6f2119bc8356fc8
#
_entry.id   185818db82acfce3b6f2119bc8356fc8
#
_cell.length_a   1.000
_cell.length_b   1.000
_cell.length_c   1.000
_cell.angle_alpha   90.00
_cell.angle_beta   90.00
_cell.angle_gamma   90.00
#
_symmetry.space_group_name_H-M   'P 1'
#
loop_
_entity.id
_entity.type
_entity.pdbx_description
1 polymer ?
#
loop_
_entity_poly.entity_id
_entity_poly.type
_entity_poly.pdbx_seq_one_letter_code
_entity_poly.pdbx_strand_id
1 'polypeptide(L)'
;MKSNSFMRNRKAFTTVLLFCTGFIASHPLVVSAADKVMAVQLIHQQQTIKGIVVDASGEPVIGANVVVEGTTMGTITDFEGTFSISVPKNGKIKISFIGYKDQVLTPQSGKNLRVVLEDDSQMLGEVQVVAYGAQKKVSITGAISSMKGEDLLKTPAASMSNVLSGQITGISSVQYSGEPGADEADLYVRGIATWNNAKPLIQVDGVEREFSQIDPNEVESITVLKDASATAVFGVRGANGVILITTKRGAEGKAKISFSTSAGVNLRTKQLEFANSYQYASYYNDLQVNDGGVPTFTEEQLIKFRDHTDPILYPDINWIDYCMNKAAFQSQHNVNISGGTDRMRYFVSAGMFTQDGMFKQLAASDNFNFNYKRYNYRANLDFDATKTTLISVNIGGRIETKRTPESGEDQNQLFRKLYWAVPFAGAGIVDGKRVVSNADYLPFT
;
A
#
# COMPACT_ATOMS: atom_id res chain seq x y z
N MET A 1 -6.02 -18.70 50.29
CA MET A 1 -6.27 -17.35 50.83
C MET A 1 -5.65 -16.30 49.90
N LYS A 2 -6.45 -15.31 49.53
CA LYS A 2 -6.16 -14.16 48.64
C LYS A 2 -6.15 -14.42 47.14
N SER A 3 -7.30 -14.59 46.63
CA SER A 3 -7.97 -14.20 45.41
C SER A 3 -8.37 -12.71 45.47
N ASN A 4 -8.58 -12.12 44.28
CA ASN A 4 -9.20 -10.82 43.99
C ASN A 4 -8.29 -9.59 43.94
N SER A 5 -7.79 -9.33 42.74
CA SER A 5 -7.62 -7.94 42.26
C SER A 5 -7.35 -7.89 40.74
N PHE A 6 -8.29 -8.36 39.88
CA PHE A 6 -8.12 -8.18 38.41
C PHE A 6 -9.45 -7.95 37.65
N MET A 7 -10.38 -7.29 38.30
CA MET A 7 -11.65 -6.95 37.67
C MET A 7 -12.08 -5.51 37.97
N ARG A 8 -11.30 -4.53 37.50
CA ARG A 8 -11.76 -3.13 37.57
C ARG A 8 -11.03 -2.21 36.58
N ASN A 9 -11.20 -2.46 35.27
CA ASN A 9 -10.89 -1.45 34.24
C ASN A 9 -11.54 -1.76 32.86
N ARG A 10 -12.77 -2.31 32.88
CA ARG A 10 -13.52 -2.57 31.63
C ARG A 10 -14.59 -1.53 31.31
N LYS A 11 -14.67 -0.42 32.03
CA LYS A 11 -15.75 0.59 31.83
C LYS A 11 -15.30 1.91 31.19
N ALA A 12 -14.03 2.08 30.83
CA ALA A 12 -13.55 3.34 30.25
C ALA A 12 -13.42 3.35 28.71
N PHE A 13 -13.65 2.23 28.02
CA PHE A 13 -13.44 2.14 26.56
C PHE A 13 -14.73 2.15 25.72
N THR A 14 -15.89 2.19 26.36
CA THR A 14 -17.20 2.10 25.65
C THR A 14 -17.85 3.46 25.41
N THR A 15 -17.25 4.58 25.84
CA THR A 15 -17.90 5.91 25.79
C THR A 15 -17.40 6.80 24.63
N VAL A 16 -16.45 6.37 23.84
CA VAL A 16 -15.91 7.20 22.72
C VAL A 16 -16.47 6.79 21.34
N LEU A 17 -17.21 5.69 21.25
CA LEU A 17 -17.75 5.22 19.95
C LEU A 17 -19.22 5.60 19.69
N LEU A 18 -19.83 6.48 20.48
CA LEU A 18 -21.27 6.80 20.36
C LEU A 18 -21.57 8.26 19.95
N PHE A 19 -20.64 8.96 19.32
CA PHE A 19 -20.84 10.37 18.93
C PHE A 19 -20.85 10.64 17.42
N CYS A 20 -20.91 9.61 16.57
CA CYS A 20 -20.95 9.80 15.10
C CYS A 20 -22.19 9.26 14.39
N THR A 21 -23.27 8.88 15.08
CA THR A 21 -24.51 8.47 14.41
C THR A 21 -25.70 9.20 15.01
N GLY A 22 -26.00 10.38 14.51
CA GLY A 22 -27.21 11.07 14.93
C GLY A 22 -27.35 12.48 14.38
N PHE A 23 -27.54 12.62 13.07
CA PHE A 23 -28.22 13.80 12.51
C PHE A 23 -28.69 13.55 11.07
N ILE A 24 -29.70 12.70 10.91
CA ILE A 24 -30.59 12.77 9.75
C ILE A 24 -32.01 12.70 10.32
N ALA A 25 -32.58 13.84 10.61
CA ALA A 25 -34.01 14.00 10.86
C ALA A 25 -34.55 15.02 9.87
N SER A 26 -35.38 14.51 9.00
CA SER A 26 -36.31 15.13 8.06
C SER A 26 -36.93 16.45 8.52
N HIS A 27 -36.86 17.48 7.66
CA HIS A 27 -37.80 18.60 7.69
C HIS A 27 -38.43 18.70 6.32
N PRO A 28 -39.77 18.85 6.22
CA PRO A 28 -40.46 19.04 4.96
C PRO A 28 -40.27 20.46 4.44
N LEU A 29 -39.90 20.57 3.17
CA LEU A 29 -39.87 21.83 2.42
C LEU A 29 -41.26 22.31 2.14
N VAL A 30 -41.64 23.37 2.79
CA VAL A 30 -42.76 24.22 2.36
C VAL A 30 -42.25 25.16 1.28
N VAL A 31 -42.71 24.93 0.06
CA VAL A 31 -42.49 25.88 -1.05
C VAL A 31 -43.46 27.03 -0.88
N SER A 32 -42.93 28.20 -0.57
CA SER A 32 -43.65 29.46 -0.73
C SER A 32 -43.05 30.22 -1.89
N ALA A 33 -43.89 30.45 -2.89
CA ALA A 33 -43.55 31.23 -4.07
C ALA A 33 -43.63 32.72 -3.74
N ALA A 34 -42.82 33.49 -4.45
CA ALA A 34 -42.78 34.92 -4.63
C ALA A 34 -41.92 35.76 -3.65
N ASP A 35 -40.68 35.99 -4.11
CA ASP A 35 -40.16 37.35 -4.09
C ASP A 35 -39.12 37.52 -5.22
N LYS A 36 -39.41 38.48 -6.08
CA LYS A 36 -38.55 39.00 -7.12
C LYS A 36 -37.29 39.58 -6.47
N VAL A 37 -36.22 38.82 -6.41
CA VAL A 37 -34.92 39.39 -6.13
C VAL A 37 -34.39 39.95 -7.46
N MET A 38 -34.38 41.28 -7.56
CA MET A 38 -33.62 42.02 -8.54
C MET A 38 -32.16 41.50 -8.49
N ALA A 39 -31.75 40.76 -9.51
CA ALA A 39 -30.35 40.50 -9.78
C ALA A 39 -29.72 41.86 -10.14
N VAL A 40 -29.08 42.49 -9.16
CA VAL A 40 -28.12 43.55 -9.44
C VAL A 40 -26.97 42.92 -10.19
N GLN A 41 -26.99 43.03 -11.51
CA GLN A 41 -25.81 42.77 -12.34
C GLN A 41 -24.77 43.82 -11.93
N LEU A 42 -23.88 43.46 -11.03
CA LEU A 42 -22.61 44.15 -10.89
C LEU A 42 -21.87 43.98 -12.22
N ILE A 43 -21.97 45.01 -13.04
CA ILE A 43 -21.11 45.15 -14.23
C ILE A 43 -19.70 45.28 -13.69
N HIS A 44 -19.02 44.14 -13.51
CA HIS A 44 -17.59 44.13 -13.29
C HIS A 44 -16.97 44.70 -14.56
N GLN A 45 -16.46 45.93 -14.48
CA GLN A 45 -15.64 46.51 -15.55
C GLN A 45 -14.42 45.58 -15.71
N GLN A 46 -14.49 44.69 -16.70
CA GLN A 46 -13.38 43.86 -17.12
C GLN A 46 -12.45 44.76 -17.96
N GLN A 47 -11.15 44.65 -17.66
CA GLN A 47 -10.10 45.27 -18.45
C GLN A 47 -9.31 44.20 -19.20
N THR A 48 -9.08 44.41 -20.48
CA THR A 48 -8.21 43.50 -21.25
C THR A 48 -6.77 43.87 -21.01
N ILE A 49 -6.00 42.94 -20.47
CA ILE A 49 -4.58 43.06 -20.24
C ILE A 49 -3.84 42.28 -21.32
N LYS A 50 -2.90 42.96 -21.95
CA LYS A 50 -1.94 42.32 -22.91
C LYS A 50 -0.56 42.37 -22.33
N GLY A 51 0.22 41.31 -22.62
CA GLY A 51 1.59 41.22 -22.14
C GLY A 51 2.41 40.19 -22.91
N ILE A 52 3.70 40.16 -22.55
CA ILE A 52 4.65 39.17 -23.05
C ILE A 52 5.34 38.51 -21.86
N VAL A 53 5.50 37.21 -21.93
CA VAL A 53 6.21 36.40 -20.95
C VAL A 53 7.54 35.96 -21.57
N VAL A 54 8.63 36.27 -20.90
CA VAL A 54 10.00 35.92 -21.33
C VAL A 54 10.74 35.23 -20.16
N ASP A 55 11.78 34.53 -20.48
CA ASP A 55 12.70 33.96 -19.49
C ASP A 55 13.78 34.98 -19.05
N ALA A 56 14.71 34.56 -18.19
CA ALA A 56 15.81 35.36 -17.70
C ALA A 56 16.81 35.76 -18.81
N SER A 57 16.85 35.04 -19.94
CA SER A 57 17.67 35.34 -21.13
C SER A 57 16.99 36.31 -22.08
N GLY A 58 15.69 36.54 -21.88
CA GLY A 58 14.85 37.40 -22.72
C GLY A 58 14.17 36.66 -23.87
N GLU A 59 14.27 35.32 -23.92
CA GLU A 59 13.54 34.51 -24.89
C GLU A 59 12.06 34.33 -24.54
N PRO A 60 11.14 34.31 -25.54
CA PRO A 60 9.72 34.17 -25.28
C PRO A 60 9.36 32.79 -24.72
N VAL A 61 8.58 32.74 -23.65
CA VAL A 61 8.07 31.50 -23.05
C VAL A 61 6.75 31.14 -23.71
N ILE A 62 6.77 30.11 -24.55
CA ILE A 62 5.60 29.63 -25.31
C ILE A 62 4.76 28.68 -24.43
N GLY A 63 3.44 28.86 -24.42
CA GLY A 63 2.54 27.96 -23.69
C GLY A 63 2.48 28.19 -22.17
N ALA A 64 3.00 29.33 -21.67
CA ALA A 64 2.86 29.68 -20.27
C ALA A 64 1.39 29.93 -19.94
N ASN A 65 0.96 29.40 -18.80
CA ASN A 65 -0.42 29.51 -18.34
C ASN A 65 -0.61 30.83 -17.58
N VAL A 66 -1.59 31.63 -18.00
CA VAL A 66 -1.92 32.92 -17.40
C VAL A 66 -3.36 32.86 -16.89
N VAL A 67 -3.56 32.86 -15.59
CA VAL A 67 -4.87 32.68 -14.94
C VAL A 67 -5.18 33.84 -14.02
N VAL A 68 -6.43 34.27 -14.00
CA VAL A 68 -6.91 35.26 -13.01
C VAL A 68 -7.06 34.56 -11.65
N GLU A 69 -6.32 35.00 -10.65
CA GLU A 69 -6.29 34.40 -9.32
C GLU A 69 -7.69 34.30 -8.70
N GLY A 70 -8.05 33.11 -8.21
CA GLY A 70 -9.36 32.82 -7.62
C GLY A 70 -10.49 32.58 -8.62
N THR A 71 -10.20 32.46 -9.93
CA THR A 71 -11.19 32.17 -10.97
C THR A 71 -10.72 31.02 -11.89
N THR A 72 -11.61 30.54 -12.75
CA THR A 72 -11.29 29.59 -13.82
C THR A 72 -10.93 30.28 -15.15
N MET A 73 -10.83 31.61 -15.16
CA MET A 73 -10.52 32.38 -16.37
C MET A 73 -9.02 32.41 -16.60
N GLY A 74 -8.58 31.89 -17.74
CA GLY A 74 -7.17 31.79 -18.10
C GLY A 74 -6.96 31.81 -19.60
N THR A 75 -5.70 32.02 -20.00
CA THR A 75 -5.19 31.95 -21.36
C THR A 75 -3.80 31.37 -21.36
N ILE A 76 -3.25 31.02 -22.49
CA ILE A 76 -1.86 30.58 -22.65
C ILE A 76 -1.11 31.57 -23.57
N THR A 77 0.21 31.64 -23.41
CA THR A 77 1.06 32.45 -24.30
C THR A 77 1.24 31.80 -25.66
N ASP A 78 1.29 32.62 -26.70
CA ASP A 78 1.52 32.19 -28.09
C ASP A 78 3.03 31.96 -28.42
N PHE A 79 3.34 31.76 -29.70
CA PHE A 79 4.71 31.51 -30.19
C PHE A 79 5.66 32.69 -29.97
N GLU A 80 5.16 33.89 -29.77
CA GLU A 80 5.94 35.09 -29.46
C GLU A 80 5.95 35.39 -27.95
N GLY A 81 5.40 34.46 -27.12
CA GLY A 81 5.28 34.65 -25.67
C GLY A 81 4.19 35.65 -25.28
N THR A 82 3.34 36.11 -26.24
CA THR A 82 2.33 37.13 -25.93
C THR A 82 1.02 36.52 -25.42
N PHE A 83 0.30 37.26 -24.59
CA PHE A 83 -1.02 36.85 -24.07
C PHE A 83 -1.98 38.03 -24.03
N SER A 84 -3.28 37.69 -24.05
CA SER A 84 -4.36 38.65 -23.85
C SER A 84 -5.43 38.02 -22.96
N ILE A 85 -5.74 38.66 -21.82
CA ILE A 85 -6.69 38.13 -20.83
C ILE A 85 -7.57 39.22 -20.29
N SER A 86 -8.87 38.93 -20.07
CA SER A 86 -9.81 39.82 -19.41
C SER A 86 -9.76 39.66 -17.90
N VAL A 87 -9.44 40.74 -17.19
CA VAL A 87 -9.23 40.72 -15.74
C VAL A 87 -10.19 41.72 -15.09
N PRO A 88 -10.86 41.42 -13.97
CA PRO A 88 -11.62 42.35 -13.17
C PRO A 88 -10.73 43.51 -12.68
N LYS A 89 -11.31 44.69 -12.48
CA LYS A 89 -10.57 45.82 -11.95
C LYS A 89 -10.01 45.46 -10.56
N ASN A 90 -8.68 45.55 -10.41
CA ASN A 90 -7.87 45.08 -9.27
C ASN A 90 -7.73 43.55 -9.15
N GLY A 91 -8.09 42.77 -10.16
CA GLY A 91 -7.78 41.33 -10.19
C GLY A 91 -6.27 41.06 -10.35
N LYS A 92 -5.77 40.01 -9.71
CA LYS A 92 -4.40 39.56 -9.85
C LYS A 92 -4.34 38.46 -10.93
N ILE A 93 -3.25 38.43 -11.66
CA ILE A 93 -2.96 37.34 -12.60
C ILE A 93 -1.80 36.50 -12.05
N LYS A 94 -1.96 35.19 -12.15
CA LYS A 94 -0.92 34.20 -11.85
C LYS A 94 -0.39 33.66 -13.16
N ILE A 95 0.91 33.71 -13.35
CA ILE A 95 1.61 33.19 -14.51
C ILE A 95 2.46 32.02 -14.06
N SER A 96 2.30 30.86 -14.71
CA SER A 96 3.01 29.64 -14.38
C SER A 96 3.44 28.90 -15.64
N PHE A 97 4.65 28.32 -15.61
CA PHE A 97 5.16 27.45 -16.66
C PHE A 97 6.09 26.40 -16.06
N ILE A 98 6.14 25.21 -16.64
CA ILE A 98 6.95 24.11 -16.15
C ILE A 98 8.43 24.50 -16.18
N GLY A 99 9.09 24.42 -15.01
CA GLY A 99 10.51 24.78 -14.87
C GLY A 99 10.77 26.22 -14.42
N TYR A 100 9.72 27.01 -14.21
CA TYR A 100 9.82 28.39 -13.74
C TYR A 100 9.03 28.64 -12.46
N LYS A 101 9.45 29.61 -11.67
CA LYS A 101 8.71 30.04 -10.47
C LYS A 101 7.42 30.72 -10.85
N ASP A 102 6.34 30.37 -10.17
CA ASP A 102 5.05 31.05 -10.31
C ASP A 102 5.17 32.52 -9.96
N GLN A 103 4.67 33.41 -10.82
CA GLN A 103 4.57 34.84 -10.54
C GLN A 103 3.12 35.31 -10.42
N VAL A 104 2.84 36.07 -9.36
CA VAL A 104 1.54 36.71 -9.16
C VAL A 104 1.73 38.23 -9.25
N LEU A 105 0.98 38.84 -10.17
CA LEU A 105 1.10 40.27 -10.49
C LEU A 105 -0.26 40.93 -10.49
N THR A 106 -0.31 42.24 -10.09
CA THR A 106 -1.50 43.06 -10.25
C THR A 106 -1.30 43.95 -11.49
N PRO A 107 -1.97 43.68 -12.60
CA PRO A 107 -1.76 44.39 -13.85
C PRO A 107 -2.34 45.81 -13.78
N GLN A 108 -1.67 46.79 -14.37
CA GLN A 108 -2.15 48.14 -14.54
C GLN A 108 -2.84 48.31 -15.91
N SER A 109 -4.04 48.90 -15.92
CA SER A 109 -4.78 49.13 -17.15
C SER A 109 -4.01 49.99 -18.15
N GLY A 110 -4.01 49.61 -19.42
CA GLY A 110 -3.43 50.38 -20.51
C GLY A 110 -1.93 50.28 -20.74
N LYS A 111 -1.21 49.43 -19.97
CA LYS A 111 0.21 49.12 -20.22
C LYS A 111 0.40 47.68 -20.63
N ASN A 112 1.25 47.45 -21.67
CA ASN A 112 1.69 46.10 -22.00
C ASN A 112 2.58 45.57 -20.85
N LEU A 113 2.20 44.41 -20.32
CA LEU A 113 2.89 43.80 -19.20
C LEU A 113 4.05 42.92 -19.73
N ARG A 114 5.27 43.19 -19.31
CA ARG A 114 6.41 42.30 -19.56
C ARG A 114 6.71 41.52 -18.27
N VAL A 115 6.61 40.22 -18.35
CA VAL A 115 6.85 39.31 -17.22
C VAL A 115 8.10 38.49 -17.53
N VAL A 116 9.06 38.56 -16.63
CA VAL A 116 10.28 37.72 -16.72
C VAL A 116 10.12 36.59 -15.72
N LEU A 117 10.03 35.36 -16.20
CA LEU A 117 9.98 34.19 -15.34
C LEU A 117 11.41 33.82 -14.92
N GLU A 118 11.59 33.62 -13.61
CA GLU A 118 12.82 33.09 -13.06
C GLU A 118 12.77 31.57 -13.07
N ASP A 119 13.89 30.92 -13.43
CA ASP A 119 14.01 29.48 -13.37
C ASP A 119 13.73 28.99 -11.94
N ASP A 120 12.83 27.99 -11.84
CA ASP A 120 12.65 27.28 -10.58
C ASP A 120 13.76 26.23 -10.40
N SER A 121 14.88 26.69 -9.86
CA SER A 121 16.02 25.83 -9.57
C SER A 121 15.70 24.66 -8.62
N GLN A 122 14.54 24.70 -7.93
CA GLN A 122 14.10 23.57 -7.12
C GLN A 122 13.48 22.43 -7.97
N MET A 123 12.87 22.73 -9.13
CA MET A 123 12.36 21.69 -10.03
C MET A 123 13.46 21.00 -10.85
N LEU A 124 14.61 21.66 -11.10
CA LEU A 124 15.76 21.07 -11.79
C LEU A 124 16.64 20.21 -10.88
N GLY A 125 16.31 20.11 -9.60
CA GLY A 125 17.10 19.46 -8.58
C GLY A 125 16.63 18.07 -8.14
N GLU A 126 15.81 17.33 -8.93
CA GLU A 126 15.55 15.93 -8.59
C GLU A 126 16.87 15.16 -8.66
N VAL A 127 17.52 15.07 -7.51
CA VAL A 127 18.76 14.33 -7.31
C VAL A 127 18.39 12.88 -7.11
N GLN A 128 18.93 12.01 -7.94
CA GLN A 128 18.70 10.58 -7.86
C GLN A 128 19.95 9.91 -7.26
N VAL A 129 19.72 9.03 -6.30
CA VAL A 129 20.81 8.25 -5.71
C VAL A 129 21.27 7.22 -6.74
N VAL A 130 22.55 7.26 -7.09
CA VAL A 130 23.21 6.32 -7.99
C VAL A 130 24.41 5.73 -7.26
N ALA A 131 24.37 4.43 -7.03
CA ALA A 131 25.47 3.72 -6.36
C ALA A 131 25.93 4.40 -5.05
N TYR A 132 27.16 4.89 -4.99
CA TYR A 132 27.74 5.56 -3.81
C TYR A 132 27.64 7.09 -3.84
N GLY A 133 26.76 7.65 -4.68
CA GLY A 133 26.61 9.10 -4.82
C GLY A 133 25.22 9.52 -5.26
N ALA A 134 25.00 10.81 -5.31
CA ALA A 134 23.79 11.42 -5.79
C ALA A 134 24.09 12.18 -7.08
N GLN A 135 23.36 11.93 -8.15
CA GLN A 135 23.49 12.65 -9.44
C GLN A 135 22.15 13.27 -9.83
N LYS A 136 22.23 14.36 -10.58
CA LYS A 136 21.03 14.96 -11.16
C LYS A 136 20.42 13.98 -12.18
N LYS A 137 19.11 13.80 -12.15
CA LYS A 137 18.37 12.87 -13.02
C LYS A 137 18.70 13.07 -14.51
N VAL A 138 18.91 14.31 -14.92
CA VAL A 138 19.29 14.69 -16.31
C VAL A 138 20.66 14.15 -16.73
N SER A 139 21.57 13.87 -15.78
CA SER A 139 22.94 13.42 -16.05
C SER A 139 23.09 11.90 -16.09
N ILE A 140 22.01 11.16 -15.90
CA ILE A 140 22.04 9.69 -15.80
C ILE A 140 21.81 9.07 -17.18
N THR A 141 22.83 8.41 -17.72
CA THR A 141 22.77 7.75 -19.05
C THR A 141 22.28 6.30 -19.00
N GLY A 142 22.14 5.70 -17.80
CA GLY A 142 21.70 4.32 -17.62
C GLY A 142 20.16 4.17 -17.51
N ALA A 143 19.61 2.98 -17.80
CA ALA A 143 18.20 2.67 -17.59
C ALA A 143 17.90 2.54 -16.08
N ILE A 144 17.48 3.64 -15.47
CA ILE A 144 17.12 3.75 -14.06
C ILE A 144 15.62 4.02 -13.94
N SER A 145 14.98 3.37 -12.98
CA SER A 145 13.62 3.71 -12.56
C SER A 145 13.63 4.10 -11.09
N SER A 146 12.91 5.16 -10.76
CA SER A 146 12.77 5.59 -9.37
C SER A 146 11.30 5.76 -8.99
N MET A 147 11.03 5.61 -7.70
CA MET A 147 9.73 5.78 -7.07
C MET A 147 9.92 6.52 -5.75
N LYS A 148 9.03 7.46 -5.44
CA LYS A 148 9.04 8.19 -4.17
C LYS A 148 8.38 7.35 -3.08
N GLY A 149 8.83 7.53 -1.84
CA GLY A 149 8.26 6.86 -0.68
C GLY A 149 6.76 7.14 -0.47
N GLU A 150 6.29 8.32 -0.86
CA GLU A 150 4.87 8.68 -0.81
C GLU A 150 3.99 7.79 -1.69
N ASP A 151 4.52 7.34 -2.82
CA ASP A 151 3.78 6.46 -3.74
C ASP A 151 3.65 5.04 -3.17
N LEU A 152 4.60 4.58 -2.36
CA LEU A 152 4.53 3.31 -1.64
C LEU A 152 3.36 3.25 -0.66
N LEU A 153 3.03 4.39 -0.03
CA LEU A 153 1.99 4.47 0.99
C LEU A 153 0.56 4.43 0.41
N LYS A 154 0.42 4.59 -0.90
CA LYS A 154 -0.89 4.50 -1.59
C LYS A 154 -1.46 3.09 -1.58
N THR A 155 -0.60 2.07 -1.44
CA THR A 155 -1.00 0.66 -1.44
C THR A 155 -0.63 0.05 -0.08
N PRO A 156 -1.60 -0.11 0.83
CA PRO A 156 -1.32 -0.72 2.14
C PRO A 156 -1.09 -2.23 1.97
N ALA A 157 0.15 -2.66 2.07
CA ALA A 157 0.53 -4.06 2.07
C ALA A 157 1.45 -4.38 3.24
N ALA A 158 1.43 -5.62 3.70
CA ALA A 158 2.25 -6.09 4.82
C ALA A 158 3.74 -6.03 4.48
N SER A 159 4.10 -6.42 3.26
CA SER A 159 5.47 -6.41 2.76
C SER A 159 5.66 -5.34 1.70
N MET A 160 6.79 -4.64 1.78
CA MET A 160 7.19 -3.64 0.79
C MET A 160 7.45 -4.26 -0.59
N SER A 161 7.89 -5.52 -0.66
CA SER A 161 8.09 -6.24 -1.93
C SER A 161 6.77 -6.38 -2.72
N ASN A 162 5.65 -6.57 -2.01
CA ASN A 162 4.32 -6.65 -2.62
C ASN A 162 3.85 -5.29 -3.17
N VAL A 163 4.21 -4.19 -2.49
CA VAL A 163 3.88 -2.83 -2.96
C VAL A 163 4.59 -2.51 -4.28
N LEU A 164 5.83 -2.96 -4.46
CA LEU A 164 6.62 -2.69 -5.67
C LEU A 164 6.13 -3.42 -6.91
N SER A 165 5.32 -4.47 -6.72
CA SER A 165 4.75 -5.24 -7.82
C SER A 165 3.90 -4.34 -8.73
N GLY A 166 4.27 -4.24 -10.01
CA GLY A 166 3.56 -3.43 -10.99
C GLY A 166 3.72 -1.91 -10.87
N GLN A 167 4.42 -1.40 -9.83
CA GLN A 167 4.63 0.03 -9.60
C GLN A 167 5.90 0.55 -10.29
N ILE A 168 6.93 -0.27 -10.39
CA ILE A 168 8.21 0.11 -10.99
C ILE A 168 8.43 -0.68 -12.27
N THR A 169 8.62 0.03 -13.40
CA THR A 169 8.88 -0.61 -14.68
C THR A 169 10.16 -1.43 -14.65
N GLY A 170 10.08 -2.69 -15.14
CA GLY A 170 11.21 -3.62 -15.20
C GLY A 170 11.47 -4.41 -13.92
N ILE A 171 10.59 -4.30 -12.92
CA ILE A 171 10.50 -5.25 -11.82
C ILE A 171 9.38 -6.23 -12.11
N SER A 172 9.67 -7.52 -12.01
CA SER A 172 8.68 -8.60 -11.89
C SER A 172 8.73 -9.18 -10.49
N SER A 173 7.60 -9.64 -10.00
CA SER A 173 7.46 -10.19 -8.67
C SER A 173 6.68 -11.49 -8.70
N VAL A 174 7.04 -12.42 -7.83
CA VAL A 174 6.32 -13.68 -7.63
C VAL A 174 6.04 -13.83 -6.14
N GLN A 175 4.77 -13.83 -5.78
CA GLN A 175 4.32 -14.09 -4.41
C GLN A 175 3.87 -15.56 -4.32
N TYR A 176 4.54 -16.35 -3.49
CA TYR A 176 4.26 -17.77 -3.33
C TYR A 176 3.23 -18.06 -2.24
N SER A 177 3.05 -17.15 -1.30
CA SER A 177 2.18 -17.33 -0.14
C SER A 177 1.41 -16.04 0.17
N GLY A 178 0.19 -16.18 0.68
CA GLY A 178 -0.57 -15.09 1.30
C GLY A 178 -0.64 -15.23 2.83
N GLU A 179 0.19 -16.08 3.41
CA GLU A 179 0.24 -16.32 4.85
C GLU A 179 0.76 -15.09 5.59
N PRO A 180 0.08 -14.64 6.65
CA PRO A 180 0.54 -13.53 7.47
C PRO A 180 1.99 -13.70 7.93
N GLY A 181 2.87 -12.74 7.56
CA GLY A 181 4.29 -12.77 7.87
C GLY A 181 5.14 -13.75 7.06
N ALA A 182 4.59 -14.30 5.96
CA ALA A 182 5.31 -15.06 4.94
C ALA A 182 4.75 -14.76 3.54
N ASP A 183 4.21 -13.57 3.35
CA ASP A 183 3.58 -13.09 2.13
C ASP A 183 4.52 -12.24 1.26
N GLU A 184 5.81 -12.25 1.55
CA GLU A 184 6.81 -11.53 0.76
C GLU A 184 6.88 -12.05 -0.67
N ALA A 185 6.89 -11.12 -1.64
CA ALA A 185 7.15 -11.46 -3.02
C ALA A 185 8.66 -11.48 -3.30
N ASP A 186 9.10 -12.50 -4.02
CA ASP A 186 10.42 -12.50 -4.64
C ASP A 186 10.44 -11.49 -5.80
N LEU A 187 11.42 -10.61 -5.80
CA LEU A 187 11.58 -9.57 -6.82
C LEU A 187 12.68 -9.95 -7.79
N TYR A 188 12.45 -9.63 -9.07
CA TYR A 188 13.40 -9.84 -10.15
C TYR A 188 13.48 -8.59 -11.02
N VAL A 189 14.69 -8.19 -11.40
CA VAL A 189 14.91 -7.08 -12.33
C VAL A 189 15.05 -7.64 -13.74
N ARG A 190 14.14 -7.25 -14.65
CA ARG A 190 14.06 -7.73 -16.03
C ARG A 190 13.80 -9.26 -16.15
N GLY A 191 13.22 -9.86 -15.11
CA GLY A 191 12.88 -11.28 -15.08
C GLY A 191 13.97 -12.18 -14.53
N ILE A 192 13.75 -13.48 -14.62
CA ILE A 192 14.68 -14.50 -14.12
C ILE A 192 15.69 -14.84 -15.22
N ALA A 193 16.93 -14.43 -15.05
CA ALA A 193 17.98 -14.61 -16.05
C ALA A 193 18.89 -15.82 -15.77
N THR A 194 18.78 -16.46 -14.61
CA THR A 194 19.64 -17.57 -14.20
C THR A 194 18.86 -18.63 -13.42
N TRP A 195 19.30 -19.88 -13.49
CA TRP A 195 18.76 -21.00 -12.70
C TRP A 195 19.20 -20.97 -11.23
N ASN A 196 20.25 -20.22 -10.92
CA ASN A 196 20.74 -20.04 -9.56
C ASN A 196 19.99 -18.86 -8.89
N ASN A 197 20.64 -18.16 -7.97
CA ASN A 197 20.06 -17.00 -7.33
C ASN A 197 19.88 -15.84 -8.33
N ALA A 198 18.63 -15.58 -8.73
CA ALA A 198 18.26 -14.51 -9.66
C ALA A 198 17.80 -13.22 -8.92
N LYS A 199 17.88 -13.19 -7.58
CA LYS A 199 17.43 -12.04 -6.79
C LYS A 199 18.37 -10.85 -6.99
N PRO A 200 17.84 -9.62 -7.06
CA PRO A 200 18.67 -8.42 -7.16
C PRO A 200 19.38 -8.14 -5.82
N LEU A 201 20.46 -7.39 -5.89
CA LEU A 201 21.09 -6.82 -4.70
C LEU A 201 20.23 -5.69 -4.14
N ILE A 202 19.88 -5.76 -2.86
CA ILE A 202 19.10 -4.73 -2.18
C ILE A 202 20.01 -4.00 -1.20
N GLN A 203 20.06 -2.67 -1.31
CA GLN A 203 20.81 -1.84 -0.39
C GLN A 203 19.92 -0.75 0.21
N VAL A 204 20.05 -0.57 1.52
CA VAL A 204 19.38 0.48 2.29
C VAL A 204 20.46 1.41 2.84
N ASP A 205 20.43 2.66 2.40
CA ASP A 205 21.44 3.67 2.75
C ASP A 205 22.88 3.16 2.54
N GLY A 206 23.10 2.38 1.46
CA GLY A 206 24.41 1.81 1.10
C GLY A 206 24.77 0.49 1.80
N VAL A 207 23.94 -0.04 2.67
CA VAL A 207 24.14 -1.32 3.37
C VAL A 207 23.18 -2.37 2.81
N GLU A 208 23.71 -3.57 2.50
CA GLU A 208 22.87 -4.69 2.06
C GLU A 208 21.94 -5.15 3.16
N ARG A 209 20.64 -5.21 2.86
CA ARG A 209 19.58 -5.62 3.76
C ARG A 209 18.44 -6.30 2.99
N GLU A 210 17.62 -7.08 3.68
CA GLU A 210 16.39 -7.65 3.13
C GLU A 210 15.26 -6.61 3.12
N PHE A 211 14.37 -6.72 2.13
CA PHE A 211 13.19 -5.86 1.99
C PHE A 211 12.28 -5.87 3.20
N SER A 212 12.10 -7.05 3.77
CA SER A 212 11.24 -7.28 4.93
C SER A 212 11.61 -6.44 6.15
N GLN A 213 12.87 -5.96 6.22
CA GLN A 213 13.38 -5.22 7.37
C GLN A 213 13.00 -3.74 7.35
N ILE A 214 12.29 -3.25 6.34
CA ILE A 214 12.03 -1.82 6.14
C ILE A 214 10.54 -1.57 6.13
N ASP A 215 10.11 -0.54 6.85
CA ASP A 215 8.74 -0.05 6.78
C ASP A 215 8.59 0.97 5.63
N PRO A 216 7.55 0.88 4.78
CA PRO A 216 7.32 1.87 3.72
C PRO A 216 7.29 3.32 4.21
N ASN A 217 6.86 3.57 5.45
CA ASN A 217 6.82 4.91 6.05
C ASN A 217 8.22 5.51 6.30
N GLU A 218 9.26 4.68 6.36
CA GLU A 218 10.64 5.09 6.57
C GLU A 218 11.37 5.45 5.26
N VAL A 219 10.78 5.09 4.11
CA VAL A 219 11.39 5.23 2.80
C VAL A 219 11.18 6.62 2.24
N GLU A 220 12.25 7.26 1.74
CA GLU A 220 12.23 8.49 0.96
C GLU A 220 12.07 8.19 -0.54
N SER A 221 12.90 7.27 -1.05
CA SER A 221 12.85 6.86 -2.45
C SER A 221 13.43 5.46 -2.66
N ILE A 222 12.98 4.82 -3.74
CA ILE A 222 13.52 3.55 -4.25
C ILE A 222 14.03 3.80 -5.66
N THR A 223 15.27 3.40 -5.91
CA THR A 223 15.90 3.49 -7.23
C THR A 223 16.32 2.11 -7.68
N VAL A 224 15.95 1.72 -8.91
CA VAL A 224 16.28 0.42 -9.50
C VAL A 224 17.25 0.62 -10.64
N LEU A 225 18.45 0.07 -10.48
CA LEU A 225 19.49 0.03 -11.49
C LEU A 225 19.36 -1.25 -12.29
N LYS A 226 19.08 -1.12 -13.58
CA LYS A 226 18.74 -2.25 -14.46
C LYS A 226 19.82 -2.62 -15.43
N ASP A 227 20.71 -1.66 -15.78
CA ASP A 227 21.75 -1.85 -16.79
C ASP A 227 23.09 -2.17 -16.14
N ALA A 228 23.89 -2.97 -16.85
CA ALA A 228 25.24 -3.33 -16.41
C ALA A 228 26.15 -2.10 -16.17
N SER A 229 25.99 -1.02 -16.95
CA SER A 229 26.72 0.22 -16.74
C SER A 229 26.38 0.90 -15.42
N ALA A 230 25.09 0.87 -15.01
CA ALA A 230 24.66 1.44 -13.75
C ALA A 230 25.02 0.54 -12.55
N THR A 231 25.11 -0.78 -12.74
CA THR A 231 25.42 -1.75 -11.68
C THR A 231 26.90 -2.13 -11.59
N ALA A 232 27.75 -1.66 -12.51
CA ALA A 232 29.17 -2.02 -12.59
C ALA A 232 29.95 -1.83 -11.28
N VAL A 233 29.62 -0.78 -10.52
CA VAL A 233 30.26 -0.49 -9.23
C VAL A 233 29.98 -1.52 -8.14
N PHE A 234 28.95 -2.35 -8.31
CA PHE A 234 28.59 -3.44 -7.40
C PHE A 234 29.22 -4.79 -7.81
N GLY A 235 29.96 -4.79 -8.94
CA GLY A 235 30.62 -5.98 -9.45
C GLY A 235 29.63 -7.11 -9.73
N VAL A 236 30.08 -8.37 -9.48
CA VAL A 236 29.28 -9.58 -9.73
C VAL A 236 27.94 -9.58 -8.96
N ARG A 237 27.89 -8.97 -7.78
CA ARG A 237 26.67 -8.88 -6.96
C ARG A 237 25.56 -8.05 -7.60
N GLY A 238 25.93 -7.10 -8.48
CA GLY A 238 24.98 -6.27 -9.23
C GLY A 238 24.49 -6.90 -10.53
N ALA A 239 24.91 -8.13 -10.88
CA ALA A 239 24.60 -8.75 -12.17
C ALA A 239 23.09 -8.94 -12.41
N ASN A 240 22.33 -9.22 -11.36
CA ASN A 240 20.85 -9.38 -11.43
C ASN A 240 20.09 -8.07 -11.20
N GLY A 241 20.77 -6.92 -11.30
CA GLY A 241 20.22 -5.61 -10.96
C GLY A 241 20.42 -5.23 -9.50
N VAL A 242 20.23 -3.95 -9.21
CA VAL A 242 20.39 -3.40 -7.85
C VAL A 242 19.18 -2.54 -7.50
N ILE A 243 18.65 -2.72 -6.31
CA ILE A 243 17.57 -1.91 -5.74
C ILE A 243 18.18 -1.10 -4.60
N LEU A 244 18.19 0.22 -4.79
CA LEU A 244 18.69 1.16 -3.80
C LEU A 244 17.51 1.79 -3.08
N ILE A 245 17.50 1.71 -1.76
CA ILE A 245 16.49 2.30 -0.91
C ILE A 245 17.14 3.40 -0.10
N THR A 246 16.62 4.60 -0.23
CA THR A 246 17.02 5.75 0.58
C THR A 246 15.97 5.97 1.65
N THR A 247 16.40 6.04 2.91
CA THR A 247 15.49 6.30 4.03
C THR A 247 15.35 7.78 4.30
N LYS A 248 14.21 8.16 4.87
CA LYS A 248 13.90 9.55 5.24
C LYS A 248 14.92 10.12 6.20
N ARG A 249 15.27 11.37 6.01
CA ARG A 249 16.19 12.13 6.87
C ARG A 249 15.51 13.38 7.39
N GLY A 250 16.07 13.96 8.43
CA GLY A 250 15.64 15.25 8.92
C GLY A 250 16.03 16.37 7.96
N ALA A 251 15.29 17.45 8.02
CA ALA A 251 15.62 18.72 7.38
C ALA A 251 15.74 19.81 8.44
N GLU A 252 16.47 20.88 8.11
CA GLU A 252 16.55 22.06 8.96
C GLU A 252 15.14 22.64 9.17
N GLY A 253 14.81 23.00 10.40
CA GLY A 253 13.54 23.58 10.77
C GLY A 253 12.95 23.02 12.05
N LYS A 254 11.75 23.49 12.39
CA LYS A 254 11.01 23.04 13.55
C LYS A 254 10.65 21.56 13.43
N ALA A 255 10.60 20.87 14.57
CA ALA A 255 10.15 19.48 14.62
C ALA A 255 8.76 19.30 13.98
N LYS A 256 8.67 18.39 13.03
CA LYS A 256 7.42 17.94 12.40
C LYS A 256 7.09 16.56 12.92
N ILE A 257 5.88 16.40 13.44
CA ILE A 257 5.36 15.12 13.89
C ILE A 257 4.27 14.71 12.90
N SER A 258 4.40 13.53 12.34
CA SER A 258 3.37 12.93 11.50
C SER A 258 2.92 11.60 12.08
N PHE A 259 1.61 11.40 12.07
CA PHE A 259 0.98 10.14 12.46
C PHE A 259 0.18 9.62 11.28
N SER A 260 0.38 8.35 10.95
CA SER A 260 -0.41 7.65 9.95
C SER A 260 -1.01 6.39 10.54
N THR A 261 -2.25 6.11 10.16
CA THR A 261 -2.94 4.88 10.53
C THR A 261 -3.73 4.37 9.35
N SER A 262 -3.70 3.07 9.15
CA SER A 262 -4.54 2.38 8.19
C SER A 262 -5.15 1.15 8.81
N ALA A 263 -6.38 0.84 8.41
CA ALA A 263 -7.07 -0.38 8.75
C ALA A 263 -7.63 -0.97 7.46
N GLY A 264 -7.52 -2.27 7.31
CA GLY A 264 -7.92 -2.97 6.11
C GLY A 264 -8.55 -4.32 6.42
N VAL A 265 -9.28 -4.82 5.45
CA VAL A 265 -9.88 -6.15 5.48
C VAL A 265 -9.36 -6.92 4.28
N ASN A 266 -8.68 -8.03 4.54
CA ASN A 266 -8.22 -8.95 3.52
C ASN A 266 -9.35 -9.93 3.19
N LEU A 267 -9.68 -10.06 1.91
CA LEU A 267 -10.72 -10.96 1.42
C LEU A 267 -10.09 -12.07 0.58
N ARG A 268 -10.69 -13.25 0.59
CA ARG A 268 -10.34 -14.30 -0.37
C ARG A 268 -10.75 -13.86 -1.77
N THR A 269 -9.81 -13.80 -2.71
CA THR A 269 -10.06 -13.32 -4.09
C THR A 269 -10.75 -14.35 -4.96
N LYS A 270 -10.37 -15.63 -4.80
CA LYS A 270 -10.95 -16.76 -5.53
C LYS A 270 -10.94 -18.00 -4.65
N GLN A 271 -11.99 -18.76 -4.72
CA GLN A 271 -12.12 -20.08 -4.09
C GLN A 271 -12.44 -21.10 -5.16
N LEU A 272 -11.84 -22.28 -5.05
CA LEU A 272 -12.24 -23.41 -5.87
C LEU A 272 -13.62 -23.90 -5.42
N GLU A 273 -14.46 -24.21 -6.37
CA GLU A 273 -15.72 -24.90 -6.12
C GLU A 273 -15.44 -26.40 -6.07
N PHE A 274 -15.90 -27.04 -5.01
CA PHE A 274 -15.75 -28.47 -4.80
C PHE A 274 -17.09 -29.16 -5.00
N ALA A 275 -17.02 -30.43 -5.43
CA ALA A 275 -18.19 -31.29 -5.47
C ALA A 275 -18.77 -31.46 -4.06
N ASN A 276 -20.08 -31.42 -3.93
CA ASN A 276 -20.77 -31.79 -2.71
C ASN A 276 -20.75 -33.31 -2.51
N SER A 277 -21.20 -33.81 -1.36
CA SER A 277 -21.15 -35.22 -1.02
C SER A 277 -21.91 -36.12 -2.01
N TYR A 278 -23.05 -35.68 -2.49
CA TYR A 278 -23.83 -36.41 -3.51
C TYR A 278 -23.07 -36.50 -4.84
N GLN A 279 -22.56 -35.35 -5.33
CA GLN A 279 -21.81 -35.31 -6.57
C GLN A 279 -20.53 -36.14 -6.51
N TYR A 280 -19.78 -36.05 -5.39
CA TYR A 280 -18.59 -36.83 -5.21
C TYR A 280 -18.86 -38.32 -5.16
N ALA A 281 -19.84 -38.76 -4.35
CA ALA A 281 -20.20 -40.17 -4.21
C ALA A 281 -20.76 -40.75 -5.51
N SER A 282 -21.56 -39.99 -6.26
CA SER A 282 -22.07 -40.41 -7.59
C SER A 282 -20.92 -40.58 -8.59
N TYR A 283 -20.05 -39.59 -8.68
CA TYR A 283 -18.87 -39.65 -9.56
C TYR A 283 -17.96 -40.83 -9.21
N TYR A 284 -17.75 -41.09 -7.91
CA TYR A 284 -16.95 -42.21 -7.45
C TYR A 284 -17.56 -43.56 -7.82
N ASN A 285 -18.88 -43.70 -7.72
CA ASN A 285 -19.58 -44.90 -8.20
C ASN A 285 -19.43 -45.09 -9.70
N ASP A 286 -19.57 -44.03 -10.50
CA ASP A 286 -19.38 -44.08 -11.96
C ASP A 286 -17.94 -44.52 -12.31
N LEU A 287 -16.96 -44.01 -11.56
CA LEU A 287 -15.55 -44.42 -11.72
C LEU A 287 -15.39 -45.93 -11.47
N GLN A 288 -15.92 -46.42 -10.35
CA GLN A 288 -15.86 -47.86 -10.00
C GLN A 288 -16.49 -48.76 -11.05
N VAL A 289 -17.67 -48.39 -11.55
CA VAL A 289 -18.37 -49.14 -12.61
C VAL A 289 -17.58 -49.10 -13.91
N ASN A 290 -16.97 -47.98 -14.29
CA ASN A 290 -16.15 -47.90 -15.50
C ASN A 290 -14.87 -48.75 -15.42
N ASP A 291 -14.35 -48.92 -14.21
CA ASP A 291 -13.20 -49.83 -13.94
C ASP A 291 -13.60 -51.29 -13.83
N GLY A 292 -14.88 -51.64 -14.06
CA GLY A 292 -15.42 -53.00 -13.97
C GLY A 292 -15.71 -53.46 -12.54
N GLY A 293 -15.68 -52.57 -11.56
CA GLY A 293 -16.06 -52.81 -10.17
C GLY A 293 -17.52 -52.62 -9.87
N VAL A 294 -17.85 -52.68 -8.59
CA VAL A 294 -19.22 -52.44 -8.10
C VAL A 294 -19.32 -51.06 -7.41
N PRO A 295 -20.46 -50.38 -7.47
CA PRO A 295 -20.64 -49.10 -6.77
C PRO A 295 -20.32 -49.23 -5.28
N THR A 296 -19.57 -48.26 -4.76
CA THR A 296 -19.22 -48.20 -3.33
C THR A 296 -20.39 -47.67 -2.50
N PHE A 297 -21.11 -46.69 -3.03
CA PHE A 297 -22.28 -46.09 -2.35
C PHE A 297 -23.58 -46.65 -2.90
N THR A 298 -24.49 -47.08 -2.02
CA THR A 298 -25.83 -47.54 -2.41
C THR A 298 -26.72 -46.38 -2.82
N GLU A 299 -27.78 -46.63 -3.57
CA GLU A 299 -28.76 -45.61 -3.97
C GLU A 299 -29.38 -44.91 -2.75
N GLU A 300 -29.67 -45.67 -1.68
CA GLU A 300 -30.19 -45.11 -0.43
C GLU A 300 -29.20 -44.11 0.19
N GLN A 301 -27.90 -44.40 0.19
CA GLN A 301 -26.86 -43.51 0.68
C GLN A 301 -26.75 -42.24 -0.17
N LEU A 302 -26.80 -42.38 -1.50
CA LEU A 302 -26.78 -41.26 -2.42
C LEU A 302 -27.99 -40.33 -2.18
N ILE A 303 -29.18 -40.87 -1.96
CA ILE A 303 -30.39 -40.10 -1.64
C ILE A 303 -30.22 -39.36 -0.32
N LYS A 304 -29.60 -39.98 0.71
CA LYS A 304 -29.34 -39.32 2.00
C LYS A 304 -28.36 -38.16 1.86
N PHE A 305 -27.32 -38.30 1.05
CA PHE A 305 -26.41 -37.20 0.74
C PHE A 305 -27.11 -36.06 -0.03
N ARG A 306 -27.95 -36.42 -1.02
CA ARG A 306 -28.66 -35.42 -1.82
C ARG A 306 -29.69 -34.65 -1.00
N ASP A 307 -30.45 -35.34 -0.16
CA ASP A 307 -31.56 -34.76 0.59
C ASP A 307 -31.17 -34.26 1.99
N HIS A 308 -29.87 -34.41 2.36
CA HIS A 308 -29.32 -34.00 3.66
C HIS A 308 -30.11 -34.50 4.87
N THR A 309 -30.66 -35.72 4.79
CA THR A 309 -31.60 -36.24 5.80
C THR A 309 -30.91 -36.61 7.12
N ASP A 310 -29.62 -36.91 7.11
CA ASP A 310 -28.83 -37.23 8.30
C ASP A 310 -27.43 -36.56 8.19
N PRO A 311 -27.28 -35.31 8.66
CA PRO A 311 -26.04 -34.56 8.48
C PRO A 311 -24.88 -35.07 9.36
N ILE A 312 -25.14 -36.00 10.28
CA ILE A 312 -24.08 -36.59 11.13
C ILE A 312 -23.52 -37.85 10.44
N LEU A 313 -24.36 -38.75 9.95
CA LEU A 313 -23.92 -39.97 9.29
C LEU A 313 -23.64 -39.78 7.80
N TYR A 314 -24.30 -38.80 7.16
CA TYR A 314 -24.17 -38.45 5.76
C TYR A 314 -23.88 -36.96 5.60
N PRO A 315 -22.72 -36.47 6.15
CA PRO A 315 -22.42 -35.04 6.14
C PRO A 315 -22.11 -34.55 4.73
N ASP A 316 -22.30 -33.24 4.52
CA ASP A 316 -21.97 -32.53 3.30
C ASP A 316 -21.31 -31.20 3.68
N ILE A 317 -19.99 -31.21 3.84
CA ILE A 317 -19.25 -30.08 4.35
C ILE A 317 -18.29 -29.52 3.31
N ASN A 318 -18.45 -28.23 3.02
CA ASN A 318 -17.39 -27.47 2.37
C ASN A 318 -16.32 -27.10 3.42
N TRP A 319 -15.24 -27.87 3.46
CA TRP A 319 -14.21 -27.73 4.48
C TRP A 319 -13.50 -26.37 4.45
N ILE A 320 -13.41 -25.74 3.29
CA ILE A 320 -12.82 -24.40 3.20
C ILE A 320 -13.73 -23.39 3.92
N ASP A 321 -15.01 -23.38 3.64
CA ASP A 321 -15.95 -22.47 4.31
C ASP A 321 -16.20 -22.83 5.77
N TYR A 322 -16.04 -24.10 6.11
CA TYR A 322 -16.10 -24.57 7.49
C TYR A 322 -14.92 -24.06 8.31
N CYS A 323 -13.69 -24.17 7.79
CA CYS A 323 -12.47 -23.88 8.52
C CYS A 323 -12.00 -22.43 8.40
N MET A 324 -12.41 -21.70 7.35
CA MET A 324 -11.88 -20.38 7.05
C MET A 324 -12.95 -19.29 7.07
N ASN A 325 -12.58 -18.14 7.58
CA ASN A 325 -13.33 -16.89 7.45
C ASN A 325 -13.26 -16.36 6.02
N LYS A 326 -14.27 -15.61 5.61
CA LYS A 326 -14.26 -14.91 4.31
C LYS A 326 -13.37 -13.68 4.33
N ALA A 327 -13.07 -13.17 5.51
CA ALA A 327 -12.33 -11.93 5.72
C ALA A 327 -11.42 -12.02 6.95
N ALA A 328 -10.29 -11.31 6.90
CA ALA A 328 -9.35 -11.13 8.00
C ALA A 328 -8.97 -9.65 8.13
N PHE A 329 -8.71 -9.21 9.36
CA PHE A 329 -8.39 -7.82 9.66
C PHE A 329 -6.88 -7.57 9.64
N GLN A 330 -6.49 -6.38 9.17
CA GLN A 330 -5.14 -5.86 9.32
C GLN A 330 -5.15 -4.40 9.74
N SER A 331 -4.13 -3.97 10.45
CA SER A 331 -3.94 -2.55 10.79
C SER A 331 -2.47 -2.18 10.82
N GLN A 332 -2.20 -0.93 10.49
CA GLN A 332 -0.87 -0.33 10.53
C GLN A 332 -0.96 1.04 11.19
N HIS A 333 -0.02 1.32 12.08
CA HIS A 333 0.10 2.58 12.79
C HIS A 333 1.55 3.01 12.75
N ASN A 334 1.80 4.27 12.41
CA ASN A 334 3.16 4.79 12.33
C ASN A 334 3.23 6.22 12.85
N VAL A 335 4.31 6.54 13.57
CA VAL A 335 4.64 7.87 14.07
C VAL A 335 6.02 8.23 13.57
N ASN A 336 6.15 9.37 12.89
CA ASN A 336 7.42 9.92 12.45
C ASN A 336 7.64 11.29 13.07
N ILE A 337 8.87 11.54 13.48
CA ILE A 337 9.32 12.83 14.00
C ILE A 337 10.57 13.21 13.21
N SER A 338 10.56 14.38 12.58
CA SER A 338 11.71 14.89 11.83
C SER A 338 11.93 16.36 12.12
N GLY A 339 13.18 16.79 12.08
CA GLY A 339 13.54 18.18 12.31
C GLY A 339 15.04 18.36 12.31
N GLY A 340 15.49 19.56 12.62
CA GLY A 340 16.91 19.84 12.71
C GLY A 340 17.25 21.30 12.87
N THR A 341 18.53 21.51 13.10
CA THR A 341 19.20 22.81 13.08
C THR A 341 20.16 22.86 11.88
N ASP A 342 20.89 23.95 11.74
CA ASP A 342 21.98 24.09 10.78
C ASP A 342 23.07 23.02 10.90
N ARG A 343 23.25 22.43 12.10
CA ARG A 343 24.29 21.43 12.39
C ARG A 343 23.81 20.03 12.63
N MET A 344 22.55 19.84 12.99
CA MET A 344 22.02 18.52 13.33
C MET A 344 20.64 18.32 12.73
N ARG A 345 20.48 17.25 11.99
CA ARG A 345 19.21 16.83 11.40
C ARG A 345 18.85 15.44 11.90
N TYR A 346 17.60 15.20 12.21
CA TYR A 346 17.15 13.93 12.74
C TYR A 346 15.81 13.50 12.13
N PHE A 347 15.69 12.20 11.96
CA PHE A 347 14.44 11.52 11.63
C PHE A 347 14.28 10.31 12.56
N VAL A 348 13.14 10.21 13.23
CA VAL A 348 12.79 9.09 14.11
C VAL A 348 11.44 8.54 13.68
N SER A 349 11.35 7.22 13.55
CA SER A 349 10.13 6.51 13.19
C SER A 349 9.88 5.36 14.16
N ALA A 350 8.60 5.15 14.49
CA ALA A 350 8.12 3.97 15.19
C ALA A 350 6.84 3.50 14.52
N GLY A 351 6.78 2.23 14.17
CA GLY A 351 5.66 1.63 13.46
C GLY A 351 5.20 0.33 14.11
N MET A 352 3.89 0.06 14.00
CA MET A 352 3.26 -1.20 14.39
C MET A 352 2.37 -1.67 13.23
N PHE A 353 2.51 -2.93 12.88
CA PHE A 353 1.66 -3.62 11.91
C PHE A 353 1.09 -4.88 12.55
N THR A 354 -0.19 -5.14 12.34
CA THR A 354 -0.86 -6.38 12.77
C THR A 354 -1.69 -6.93 11.62
N GLN A 355 -1.65 -8.25 11.45
CA GLN A 355 -2.42 -8.96 10.43
C GLN A 355 -2.92 -10.28 11.00
N ASP A 356 -4.23 -10.51 10.89
CA ASP A 356 -4.85 -11.78 11.24
C ASP A 356 -4.92 -12.70 10.03
N GLY A 357 -4.88 -14.00 10.27
CA GLY A 357 -5.16 -15.02 9.26
C GLY A 357 -6.65 -15.26 9.09
N MET A 358 -6.97 -16.16 8.18
CA MET A 358 -8.36 -16.44 7.82
C MET A 358 -8.92 -17.72 8.45
N PHE A 359 -8.16 -18.45 9.28
CA PHE A 359 -8.69 -19.65 9.92
C PHE A 359 -9.66 -19.29 11.07
N LYS A 360 -10.73 -20.05 11.17
CA LYS A 360 -11.67 -19.96 12.28
C LYS A 360 -11.13 -20.67 13.51
N GLN A 361 -11.45 -20.16 14.68
CA GLN A 361 -11.25 -20.86 15.93
C GLN A 361 -12.39 -21.85 16.12
N LEU A 362 -12.17 -23.12 15.76
CA LEU A 362 -13.20 -24.15 15.83
C LEU A 362 -13.32 -24.78 17.21
N ALA A 363 -12.27 -24.74 18.02
CA ALA A 363 -12.30 -25.22 19.40
C ALA A 363 -11.89 -24.12 20.38
N ALA A 364 -12.42 -24.14 21.60
CA ALA A 364 -12.16 -23.12 22.60
C ALA A 364 -10.72 -23.16 23.13
N SER A 365 -10.08 -24.33 23.10
CA SER A 365 -8.72 -24.56 23.63
C SER A 365 -7.59 -24.09 22.71
N ASP A 366 -7.83 -24.09 21.39
CA ASP A 366 -6.75 -23.97 20.42
C ASP A 366 -6.98 -22.79 19.50
N ASN A 367 -6.03 -21.88 19.44
CA ASN A 367 -6.06 -20.78 18.49
C ASN A 367 -5.32 -21.19 17.21
N PHE A 368 -6.04 -21.78 16.28
CA PHE A 368 -5.53 -22.22 14.98
C PHE A 368 -5.36 -21.09 13.96
N ASN A 369 -5.60 -19.85 14.32
CA ASN A 369 -5.46 -18.76 13.37
C ASN A 369 -4.01 -18.28 13.28
N PHE A 370 -3.59 -17.95 12.06
CA PHE A 370 -2.37 -17.20 11.85
C PHE A 370 -2.53 -15.80 12.45
N ASN A 371 -1.46 -15.28 13.04
CA ASN A 371 -1.40 -13.90 13.47
C ASN A 371 0.03 -13.40 13.32
N TYR A 372 0.17 -12.25 12.72
CA TYR A 372 1.46 -11.59 12.53
C TYR A 372 1.44 -10.20 13.15
N LYS A 373 2.47 -9.89 13.94
CA LYS A 373 2.70 -8.57 14.53
C LYS A 373 4.12 -8.16 14.26
N ARG A 374 4.30 -6.93 13.79
CA ARG A 374 5.61 -6.34 13.52
C ARG A 374 5.68 -4.96 14.13
N TYR A 375 6.78 -4.70 14.81
CA TYR A 375 7.14 -3.40 15.35
C TYR A 375 8.44 -2.96 14.68
N ASN A 376 8.41 -1.81 14.02
CA ASN A 376 9.57 -1.21 13.38
C ASN A 376 10.01 0.02 14.16
N TYR A 377 11.30 0.27 14.20
CA TYR A 377 11.85 1.51 14.70
C TYR A 377 13.05 1.94 13.88
N ARG A 378 13.20 3.26 13.69
CA ARG A 378 14.34 3.86 12.99
C ARG A 378 14.69 5.19 13.61
N ALA A 379 16.01 5.47 13.67
CA ALA A 379 16.55 6.78 13.99
C ALA A 379 17.71 7.08 13.05
N ASN A 380 17.57 8.12 12.24
CA ASN A 380 18.62 8.65 11.37
C ASN A 380 19.04 10.00 11.93
N LEU A 381 20.31 10.16 12.19
CA LEU A 381 20.92 11.37 12.73
C LEU A 381 22.08 11.79 11.83
N ASP A 382 22.05 13.00 11.33
CA ASP A 382 23.12 13.65 10.60
C ASP A 382 23.66 14.83 11.42
N PHE A 383 24.95 14.83 11.69
CA PHE A 383 25.63 15.85 12.47
C PHE A 383 26.81 16.42 11.71
N ASP A 384 26.76 17.71 11.39
CA ASP A 384 27.87 18.46 10.77
C ASP A 384 28.90 18.83 11.87
N ALA A 385 29.84 17.92 12.11
CA ALA A 385 30.88 18.10 13.11
C ALA A 385 31.80 19.30 12.78
N THR A 386 32.09 19.50 11.49
CA THR A 386 32.78 20.66 10.95
C THR A 386 32.14 21.06 9.62
N LYS A 387 32.58 22.18 9.01
CA LYS A 387 32.09 22.58 7.68
C LYS A 387 32.38 21.54 6.57
N THR A 388 33.30 20.61 6.81
CA THR A 388 33.74 19.61 5.84
C THR A 388 33.51 18.16 6.33
N THR A 389 33.00 17.97 7.54
CA THR A 389 32.87 16.64 8.16
C THR A 389 31.42 16.42 8.61
N LEU A 390 30.76 15.51 7.94
CA LEU A 390 29.41 15.01 8.30
C LEU A 390 29.53 13.63 8.97
N ILE A 391 28.90 13.48 10.11
CA ILE A 391 28.76 12.21 10.81
C ILE A 391 27.30 11.78 10.69
N SER A 392 27.06 10.63 10.07
CA SER A 392 25.71 10.06 9.93
C SER A 392 25.61 8.78 10.76
N VAL A 393 24.57 8.70 11.60
CA VAL A 393 24.26 7.53 12.41
C VAL A 393 22.87 7.04 12.02
N ASN A 394 22.78 5.81 11.51
CA ASN A 394 21.53 5.20 11.12
C ASN A 394 21.28 3.95 11.98
N ILE A 395 20.26 4.02 12.83
CA ILE A 395 19.82 2.91 13.68
C ILE A 395 18.46 2.48 13.19
N GLY A 396 18.27 1.21 12.94
CA GLY A 396 16.97 0.68 12.57
C GLY A 396 16.87 -0.79 12.89
N GLY A 397 15.66 -1.22 13.23
CA GLY A 397 15.38 -2.61 13.52
C GLY A 397 13.89 -2.92 13.52
N ARG A 398 13.60 -4.20 13.65
CA ARG A 398 12.24 -4.71 13.79
C ARG A 398 12.17 -5.80 14.84
N ILE A 399 11.01 -5.92 15.45
CA ILE A 399 10.63 -7.05 16.30
C ILE A 399 9.35 -7.60 15.68
N GLU A 400 9.34 -8.89 15.45
CA GLU A 400 8.17 -9.56 14.90
C GLU A 400 7.77 -10.78 15.72
N THR A 401 6.48 -11.03 15.74
CA THR A 401 5.89 -12.22 16.33
C THR A 401 4.96 -12.83 15.30
N LYS A 402 5.24 -14.05 14.90
CA LYS A 402 4.41 -14.84 14.01
C LYS A 402 3.82 -16.01 14.80
N ARG A 403 2.51 -16.16 14.75
CA ARG A 403 1.82 -17.35 15.22
C ARG A 403 1.32 -18.10 14.01
N THR A 404 1.62 -19.40 13.99
CA THR A 404 1.16 -20.33 12.96
C THR A 404 0.41 -21.47 13.62
N PRO A 405 -0.61 -22.06 12.96
CA PRO A 405 -1.21 -23.30 13.43
C PRO A 405 -0.13 -24.37 13.53
N GLU A 406 -0.12 -25.10 14.63
CA GLU A 406 0.71 -26.28 14.76
C GLU A 406 0.00 -27.44 14.08
N SER A 407 0.59 -27.97 13.01
CA SER A 407 0.03 -29.10 12.25
C SER A 407 0.76 -30.41 12.45
N GLY A 408 1.81 -30.42 13.28
CA GLY A 408 2.69 -31.59 13.44
C GLY A 408 3.48 -31.97 12.18
N GLU A 409 3.20 -31.30 11.07
CA GLU A 409 3.80 -31.47 9.76
C GLU A 409 4.07 -30.11 9.13
N ASP A 410 4.66 -30.07 7.93
CA ASP A 410 4.85 -28.85 7.15
C ASP A 410 3.52 -28.09 6.96
N GLN A 411 3.54 -26.75 7.08
CA GLN A 411 2.38 -25.88 6.90
C GLN A 411 1.68 -26.08 5.56
N ASN A 412 2.41 -26.45 4.51
CA ASN A 412 1.84 -26.81 3.22
C ASN A 412 0.88 -28.00 3.32
N GLN A 413 1.07 -28.89 4.29
CA GLN A 413 0.19 -30.03 4.53
C GLN A 413 -1.18 -29.60 5.04
N LEU A 414 -1.26 -28.54 5.84
CA LEU A 414 -2.54 -28.02 6.34
C LEU A 414 -3.47 -27.61 5.19
N PHE A 415 -2.96 -26.80 4.26
CA PHE A 415 -3.74 -26.40 3.09
C PHE A 415 -4.02 -27.58 2.18
N ARG A 416 -3.04 -28.46 1.98
CA ARG A 416 -3.23 -29.68 1.16
C ARG A 416 -4.32 -30.58 1.74
N LYS A 417 -4.32 -30.84 3.04
CA LYS A 417 -5.35 -31.62 3.73
C LYS A 417 -6.72 -30.95 3.59
N LEU A 418 -6.81 -29.63 3.71
CA LEU A 418 -8.04 -28.87 3.54
C LEU A 418 -8.62 -29.03 2.12
N TYR A 419 -7.76 -29.04 1.09
CA TYR A 419 -8.17 -29.23 -0.31
C TYR A 419 -8.46 -30.68 -0.67
N TRP A 420 -7.87 -31.64 0.03
CA TRP A 420 -8.08 -33.07 -0.23
C TRP A 420 -9.21 -33.70 0.59
N ALA A 421 -9.65 -33.02 1.63
CA ALA A 421 -10.72 -33.53 2.48
C ALA A 421 -12.01 -33.71 1.66
N VAL A 422 -12.50 -34.94 1.66
CA VAL A 422 -13.77 -35.23 1.00
C VAL A 422 -14.95 -34.62 1.79
N PRO A 423 -16.03 -34.19 1.14
CA PRO A 423 -17.10 -33.46 1.81
C PRO A 423 -17.81 -34.23 2.91
N PHE A 424 -17.74 -35.57 2.91
CA PHE A 424 -18.28 -36.45 3.93
C PHE A 424 -17.24 -37.05 4.88
N ALA A 425 -16.03 -36.48 4.96
CA ALA A 425 -14.99 -36.97 5.86
C ALA A 425 -15.37 -36.91 7.35
N GLY A 426 -16.40 -36.16 7.71
CA GLY A 426 -16.94 -36.06 9.05
C GLY A 426 -18.01 -34.96 9.14
N ALA A 427 -18.75 -34.93 10.25
CA ALA A 427 -19.76 -33.90 10.50
C ALA A 427 -19.18 -32.64 11.16
N GLY A 428 -17.85 -32.56 11.35
CA GLY A 428 -17.20 -31.42 12.01
C GLY A 428 -17.39 -31.46 13.53
N ILE A 429 -17.79 -30.33 14.12
CA ILE A 429 -18.06 -30.23 15.56
C ILE A 429 -19.57 -30.27 15.80
N VAL A 430 -20.04 -31.31 16.47
CA VAL A 430 -21.44 -31.48 16.87
C VAL A 430 -21.51 -31.54 18.40
N ASP A 431 -22.33 -30.70 19.01
CA ASP A 431 -22.46 -30.57 20.47
C ASP A 431 -21.12 -30.39 21.21
N GLY A 432 -20.19 -29.62 20.59
CA GLY A 432 -18.85 -29.34 21.13
C GLY A 432 -17.85 -30.50 21.03
N LYS A 433 -18.23 -31.60 20.39
CA LYS A 433 -17.37 -32.77 20.15
C LYS A 433 -17.03 -32.89 18.68
N ARG A 434 -15.78 -33.28 18.37
CA ARG A 434 -15.36 -33.61 16.99
C ARG A 434 -16.04 -34.92 16.58
N VAL A 435 -16.73 -34.89 15.46
CA VAL A 435 -17.28 -36.08 14.82
C VAL A 435 -16.47 -36.33 13.57
N VAL A 436 -15.63 -37.35 13.62
CA VAL A 436 -14.72 -37.72 12.54
C VAL A 436 -15.10 -39.11 12.02
N SER A 437 -14.98 -39.32 10.71
CA SER A 437 -14.99 -40.66 10.13
C SER A 437 -13.62 -41.31 10.31
N ASN A 438 -13.51 -42.62 10.10
CA ASN A 438 -12.25 -43.36 10.10
C ASN A 438 -11.29 -43.00 8.94
N ALA A 439 -11.55 -41.94 8.23
CA ALA A 439 -10.73 -41.53 7.10
C ALA A 439 -9.56 -40.65 7.58
N ASP A 440 -8.33 -41.01 7.25
CA ASP A 440 -7.08 -40.29 7.54
C ASP A 440 -6.96 -38.91 6.86
N TYR A 441 -8.06 -38.33 6.39
CA TYR A 441 -8.07 -37.13 5.53
C TYR A 441 -8.71 -35.90 6.18
N LEU A 442 -8.78 -35.86 7.50
CA LEU A 442 -9.28 -34.65 8.17
C LEU A 442 -8.15 -33.64 8.36
N PRO A 443 -8.38 -32.36 8.00
CA PRO A 443 -7.35 -31.36 8.08
C PRO A 443 -6.95 -30.97 9.51
N PHE A 444 -7.61 -31.51 10.56
CA PHE A 444 -7.41 -31.11 11.96
C PHE A 444 -7.52 -32.30 12.96
N THR A 445 -6.93 -33.42 12.65
CA THR A 445 -6.79 -34.51 13.64
C THR A 445 -5.50 -34.38 14.43
#